data_551de563494b5decb52e8fcfd1aacc76
#
_entry.id   551de563494b5decb52e8fcfd1aacc76
#
_cell.length_a   1.000
_cell.length_b   1.000
_cell.length_c   1.000
_cell.angle_alpha   90.00
_cell.angle_beta   90.00
_cell.angle_gamma   90.00
#
_symmetry.space_group_name_H-M   'P 1'
#
loop_
_entity.id
_entity.type
_entity.pdbx_description
1 polymer ?
#
loop_
_entity_poly.entity_id
_entity_poly.type
_entity_poly.pdbx_seq_one_letter_code
_entity_poly.pdbx_strand_id
1 'polypeptide(L)'
;MTEATDADRKRQSQELNIFHDVAKALTSSLDLDSILQTIMEKMAEYFRPDTWSLLMVDEQKQELYFAIAVGDAAEALKNVRLKVGEGIAGWVAKHGERLIVPDVYTDPRFAKRIDEMTKWETRSIICVPLRSKHRVLGVIQLVNVDMAGFKDEEVFFLQALCDYAAIAIENARAVEKIQELTITDDVTGLYNARHLYKTLEQEVYRSARFGYEFTVLFIDLDHFKQVNDTHGHLVGSKLLSEIGYLIKAQLRLIDYAFRYGGDEFVIMLPQTGKDSALTVAKRLRDNLRTTPFCSEEGLNLIIKASIGLATYPHDAKTPHDIIRQADEMMYLVKNTTRDNIGIAQRGVLKI
;
A
#
# COMPACT_ATOMS: atom_id res chain seq x y z
N MET A 1 3.17 53.81 -1.36
CA MET A 1 2.95 52.52 -2.04
C MET A 1 4.13 52.34 -2.98
N THR A 2 5.14 51.60 -2.57
CA THR A 2 6.32 51.27 -3.40
C THR A 2 5.86 50.35 -4.53
N GLU A 3 6.07 50.77 -5.78
CA GLU A 3 5.83 49.91 -6.94
C GLU A 3 6.72 48.67 -6.84
N ALA A 4 6.12 47.50 -6.84
CA ALA A 4 6.84 46.24 -6.91
C ALA A 4 7.70 46.25 -8.19
N THR A 5 8.98 45.89 -8.07
CA THR A 5 9.88 45.80 -9.22
C THR A 5 9.40 44.69 -10.18
N ASP A 6 9.79 44.72 -11.45
CA ASP A 6 9.47 43.67 -12.42
C ASP A 6 9.97 42.28 -11.95
N ALA A 7 11.09 42.28 -11.21
CA ALA A 7 11.63 41.06 -10.59
C ALA A 7 10.69 40.48 -9.52
N ASP A 8 10.10 41.31 -8.66
CA ASP A 8 9.19 40.91 -7.61
C ASP A 8 7.88 40.34 -8.21
N ARG A 9 7.35 40.95 -9.27
CA ARG A 9 6.17 40.46 -9.98
C ARG A 9 6.41 39.11 -10.65
N LYS A 10 7.57 38.94 -11.28
CA LYS A 10 7.95 37.66 -11.92
C LYS A 10 8.06 36.53 -10.90
N ARG A 11 8.66 36.84 -9.75
CA ARG A 11 8.81 35.91 -8.64
C ARG A 11 7.45 35.51 -8.05
N GLN A 12 6.57 36.45 -7.74
CA GLN A 12 5.22 36.15 -7.24
C GLN A 12 4.42 35.31 -8.22
N SER A 13 4.56 35.56 -9.53
CA SER A 13 3.94 34.75 -10.56
C SER A 13 4.48 33.31 -10.55
N GLN A 14 5.79 33.12 -10.34
CA GLN A 14 6.40 31.80 -10.26
C GLN A 14 5.92 31.04 -9.02
N GLU A 15 5.89 31.66 -7.85
CA GLU A 15 5.39 31.08 -6.61
C GLU A 15 3.91 30.63 -6.75
N LEU A 16 3.08 31.50 -7.37
CA LEU A 16 1.67 31.19 -7.61
C LEU A 16 1.49 29.97 -8.54
N ASN A 17 2.31 29.86 -9.58
CA ASN A 17 2.29 28.72 -10.48
C ASN A 17 2.70 27.42 -9.76
N ILE A 18 3.72 27.46 -8.90
CA ILE A 18 4.14 26.32 -8.08
C ILE A 18 3.02 25.90 -7.14
N PHE A 19 2.36 26.83 -6.45
CA PHE A 19 1.21 26.53 -5.60
C PHE A 19 0.06 25.89 -6.40
N HIS A 20 -0.20 26.39 -7.61
CA HIS A 20 -1.22 25.79 -8.48
C HIS A 20 -0.88 24.34 -8.86
N ASP A 21 0.36 24.08 -9.28
CA ASP A 21 0.82 22.73 -9.66
C ASP A 21 0.74 21.76 -8.47
N VAL A 22 1.18 22.20 -7.29
CA VAL A 22 1.11 21.40 -6.06
C VAL A 22 -0.33 21.14 -5.65
N ALA A 23 -1.19 22.16 -5.67
CA ALA A 23 -2.62 21.99 -5.36
C ALA A 23 -3.30 21.03 -6.35
N LYS A 24 -2.95 21.10 -7.64
CA LYS A 24 -3.43 20.19 -8.66
C LYS A 24 -2.96 18.75 -8.40
N ALA A 25 -1.69 18.55 -8.06
CA ALA A 25 -1.16 17.23 -7.70
C ALA A 25 -1.92 16.62 -6.50
N LEU A 26 -2.14 17.41 -5.43
CA LEU A 26 -2.89 16.99 -4.24
C LEU A 26 -4.35 16.58 -4.52
N THR A 27 -4.96 17.16 -5.54
CA THR A 27 -6.38 16.91 -5.85
C THR A 27 -6.60 15.89 -6.96
N SER A 28 -5.59 15.62 -7.80
CA SER A 28 -5.69 14.75 -8.97
C SER A 28 -5.09 13.35 -8.78
N SER A 29 -4.29 13.15 -7.75
CA SER A 29 -3.64 11.86 -7.47
C SER A 29 -3.90 11.41 -6.04
N LEU A 30 -4.06 10.11 -5.84
CA LEU A 30 -4.04 9.45 -4.52
C LEU A 30 -2.67 8.80 -4.25
N ASP A 31 -1.76 8.83 -5.22
CA ASP A 31 -0.42 8.28 -5.08
C ASP A 31 0.50 9.25 -4.36
N LEU A 32 0.84 8.93 -3.12
CA LEU A 32 1.67 9.74 -2.26
C LEU A 32 3.05 10.02 -2.85
N ASP A 33 3.69 9.01 -3.45
CA ASP A 33 5.05 9.12 -3.97
C ASP A 33 5.07 10.13 -5.13
N SER A 34 4.09 10.08 -6.03
CA SER A 34 3.93 11.02 -7.13
C SER A 34 3.70 12.47 -6.65
N ILE A 35 2.88 12.65 -5.61
CA ILE A 35 2.62 13.97 -5.01
C ILE A 35 3.89 14.53 -4.38
N LEU A 36 4.58 13.75 -3.55
CA LEU A 36 5.81 14.17 -2.90
C LEU A 36 6.91 14.49 -3.93
N GLN A 37 7.04 13.65 -4.96
CA GLN A 37 7.97 13.89 -6.05
C GLN A 37 7.71 15.25 -6.71
N THR A 38 6.44 15.54 -7.05
CA THR A 38 6.05 16.83 -7.66
C THR A 38 6.41 18.01 -6.76
N ILE A 39 6.09 17.94 -5.46
CA ILE A 39 6.43 19.01 -4.51
C ILE A 39 7.94 19.23 -4.45
N MET A 40 8.70 18.13 -4.34
CA MET A 40 10.16 18.20 -4.22
C MET A 40 10.83 18.70 -5.50
N GLU A 41 10.35 18.32 -6.68
CA GLU A 41 10.83 18.84 -7.96
C GLU A 41 10.59 20.36 -8.07
N LYS A 42 9.42 20.83 -7.65
CA LYS A 42 9.11 22.28 -7.65
C LYS A 42 9.95 23.06 -6.65
N MET A 43 10.24 22.49 -5.49
CA MET A 43 11.19 23.06 -4.54
C MET A 43 12.60 23.18 -5.14
N ALA A 44 13.07 22.12 -5.80
CA ALA A 44 14.38 22.10 -6.42
C ALA A 44 14.49 23.12 -7.58
N GLU A 45 13.45 23.24 -8.39
CA GLU A 45 13.38 24.22 -9.47
C GLU A 45 13.48 25.67 -8.96
N TYR A 46 12.82 25.96 -7.84
CA TYR A 46 12.77 27.31 -7.26
C TYR A 46 14.02 27.64 -6.45
N PHE A 47 14.42 26.79 -5.50
CA PHE A 47 15.52 27.05 -4.56
C PHE A 47 16.90 26.67 -5.08
N ARG A 48 16.97 25.83 -6.11
CA ARG A 48 18.20 25.35 -6.77
C ARG A 48 19.29 24.89 -5.80
N PRO A 49 19.00 24.01 -4.86
CA PRO A 49 20.00 23.43 -3.99
C PRO A 49 20.92 22.48 -4.78
N ASP A 50 22.16 22.26 -4.31
CA ASP A 50 23.03 21.24 -4.90
C ASP A 50 22.41 19.84 -4.70
N THR A 51 21.88 19.59 -3.51
CA THR A 51 21.14 18.36 -3.19
C THR A 51 19.95 18.67 -2.28
N TRP A 52 18.98 17.77 -2.26
CA TRP A 52 17.85 17.86 -1.35
C TRP A 52 17.37 16.49 -0.92
N SER A 53 16.71 16.40 0.22
CA SER A 53 16.18 15.16 0.76
C SER A 53 14.93 15.37 1.60
N LEU A 54 14.08 14.35 1.57
CA LEU A 54 12.95 14.16 2.46
C LEU A 54 13.26 13.03 3.41
N LEU A 55 13.31 13.32 4.71
CA LEU A 55 13.47 12.30 5.74
C LEU A 55 12.14 12.14 6.48
N MET A 56 11.70 10.90 6.66
CA MET A 56 10.50 10.55 7.42
C MET A 56 10.87 10.04 8.81
N VAL A 57 10.01 10.34 9.79
CA VAL A 57 10.17 9.83 11.16
C VAL A 57 9.52 8.45 11.28
N ASP A 58 10.32 7.46 11.70
CA ASP A 58 9.85 6.19 12.22
C ASP A 58 9.55 6.36 13.71
N GLU A 59 8.27 6.50 14.05
CA GLU A 59 7.82 6.75 15.43
C GLU A 59 8.12 5.57 16.37
N GLN A 60 8.15 4.33 15.85
CA GLN A 60 8.41 3.14 16.68
C GLN A 60 9.89 3.04 17.05
N LYS A 61 10.77 3.33 16.09
CA LYS A 61 12.22 3.25 16.31
C LYS A 61 12.84 4.55 16.81
N GLN A 62 12.08 5.65 16.78
CA GLN A 62 12.57 6.99 17.10
C GLN A 62 13.76 7.40 16.22
N GLU A 63 13.66 7.09 14.91
CA GLU A 63 14.69 7.33 13.91
C GLU A 63 14.11 8.04 12.68
N LEU A 64 14.97 8.74 11.95
CA LEU A 64 14.67 9.26 10.63
C LEU A 64 15.31 8.38 9.55
N TYR A 65 14.61 8.20 8.45
CA TYR A 65 15.12 7.54 7.25
C TYR A 65 14.90 8.41 6.02
N PHE A 66 15.80 8.32 5.06
CA PHE A 66 15.68 9.03 3.79
C PHE A 66 14.60 8.35 2.93
N ALA A 67 13.44 8.99 2.81
CA ALA A 67 12.38 8.55 1.92
C ALA A 67 12.67 8.95 0.47
N ILE A 68 13.17 10.18 0.27
CA ILE A 68 13.60 10.68 -1.02
C ILE A 68 14.95 11.39 -0.80
N ALA A 69 15.91 11.14 -1.69
CA ALA A 69 17.17 11.86 -1.75
C ALA A 69 17.53 12.07 -3.23
N VAL A 70 17.97 13.31 -3.57
CA VAL A 70 18.37 13.68 -4.92
C VAL A 70 19.72 14.35 -4.88
N GLY A 71 20.56 14.04 -5.86
CA GLY A 71 21.95 14.47 -5.98
C GLY A 71 22.92 13.29 -5.95
N ASP A 72 24.20 13.56 -6.09
CA ASP A 72 25.26 12.54 -6.25
C ASP A 72 25.38 11.58 -5.05
N ALA A 73 24.97 12.03 -3.85
CA ALA A 73 25.01 11.23 -2.63
C ALA A 73 23.75 10.38 -2.40
N ALA A 74 22.73 10.45 -3.24
CA ALA A 74 21.41 9.85 -3.00
C ALA A 74 21.47 8.34 -2.75
N GLU A 75 22.29 7.60 -3.51
CA GLU A 75 22.40 6.15 -3.36
C GLU A 75 23.03 5.75 -2.02
N ALA A 76 24.04 6.50 -1.55
CA ALA A 76 24.69 6.26 -0.26
C ALA A 76 23.74 6.54 0.93
N LEU A 77 22.74 7.41 0.75
CA LEU A 77 21.80 7.80 1.80
C LEU A 77 20.64 6.81 2.00
N LYS A 78 20.33 5.93 1.07
CA LYS A 78 19.18 4.99 1.15
C LYS A 78 19.12 4.16 2.44
N ASN A 79 20.28 3.73 2.95
CA ASN A 79 20.37 2.88 4.14
C ASN A 79 20.76 3.66 5.40
N VAL A 80 20.90 4.97 5.30
CA VAL A 80 21.28 5.81 6.46
C VAL A 80 20.06 6.02 7.35
N ARG A 81 20.30 5.93 8.66
CA ARG A 81 19.33 6.26 9.70
C ARG A 81 19.95 7.28 10.66
N LEU A 82 19.14 8.21 11.12
CA LEU A 82 19.50 9.22 12.11
C LEU A 82 18.55 9.10 13.31
N LYS A 83 19.08 9.18 14.52
CA LYS A 83 18.19 9.23 15.70
C LYS A 83 17.46 10.56 15.76
N VAL A 84 16.25 10.57 16.30
CA VAL A 84 15.54 11.83 16.63
C VAL A 84 16.40 12.62 17.63
N GLY A 85 16.80 13.85 17.25
CA GLY A 85 17.75 14.66 18.00
C GLY A 85 19.18 14.62 17.48
N GLU A 86 19.53 13.72 16.57
CA GLU A 86 20.87 13.60 15.99
C GLU A 86 21.02 14.44 14.72
N GLY A 87 22.03 15.26 14.68
CA GLY A 87 22.29 16.14 13.54
C GLY A 87 21.24 17.25 13.40
N ILE A 88 21.37 18.03 12.32
CA ILE A 88 20.42 19.12 12.02
C ILE A 88 19.02 18.55 11.77
N ALA A 89 18.90 17.50 10.95
CA ALA A 89 17.60 16.86 10.66
C ALA A 89 16.94 16.30 11.92
N GLY A 90 17.67 15.56 12.74
CA GLY A 90 17.15 14.99 13.98
C GLY A 90 16.76 16.07 14.99
N TRP A 91 17.50 17.16 15.07
CA TRP A 91 17.15 18.29 15.92
C TRP A 91 15.83 18.93 15.48
N VAL A 92 15.67 19.20 14.17
CA VAL A 92 14.42 19.74 13.60
C VAL A 92 13.26 18.79 13.84
N ALA A 93 13.46 17.50 13.66
CA ALA A 93 12.43 16.49 13.93
C ALA A 93 12.00 16.46 15.40
N LYS A 94 12.94 16.66 16.33
CA LYS A 94 12.67 16.66 17.77
C LYS A 94 11.93 17.91 18.24
N HIS A 95 12.34 19.09 17.76
CA HIS A 95 11.84 20.39 18.28
C HIS A 95 10.69 20.93 17.44
N GLY A 96 10.54 20.47 16.18
CA GLY A 96 9.52 20.98 15.25
C GLY A 96 9.80 22.42 14.79
N GLU A 97 11.02 22.88 14.93
CA GLU A 97 11.45 24.22 14.53
C GLU A 97 12.38 24.14 13.33
N ARG A 98 12.19 25.06 12.37
CA ARG A 98 13.09 25.15 11.21
C ARG A 98 14.48 25.61 11.61
N LEU A 99 15.49 25.16 10.87
CA LEU A 99 16.87 25.62 10.99
C LEU A 99 17.40 26.09 9.65
N ILE A 100 18.05 27.25 9.66
CA ILE A 100 18.80 27.80 8.54
C ILE A 100 20.26 27.92 9.03
N VAL A 101 21.14 27.13 8.47
CA VAL A 101 22.54 27.03 8.88
C VAL A 101 23.42 27.42 7.69
N PRO A 102 23.89 28.68 7.66
CA PRO A 102 24.70 29.18 6.54
C PRO A 102 26.09 28.55 6.45
N ASP A 103 26.65 28.14 7.59
CA ASP A 103 27.91 27.40 7.68
C ASP A 103 27.78 26.27 8.70
N VAL A 104 27.68 25.03 8.19
CA VAL A 104 27.45 23.83 9.03
C VAL A 104 28.61 23.52 9.95
N TYR A 105 29.84 23.97 9.61
CA TYR A 105 31.02 23.68 10.44
C TYR A 105 31.06 24.54 11.70
N THR A 106 30.29 25.62 11.75
CA THR A 106 30.12 26.45 12.95
C THR A 106 28.97 25.99 13.85
N ASP A 107 28.10 25.09 13.37
CA ASP A 107 26.95 24.62 14.12
C ASP A 107 27.26 23.28 14.84
N PRO A 108 27.22 23.24 16.19
CA PRO A 108 27.56 22.05 16.97
C PRO A 108 26.60 20.85 16.75
N ARG A 109 25.46 21.08 16.10
CA ARG A 109 24.48 20.03 15.77
C ARG A 109 24.84 19.29 14.49
N PHE A 110 25.79 19.77 13.70
CA PHE A 110 26.14 19.15 12.43
C PHE A 110 26.75 17.76 12.59
N ALA A 111 26.16 16.76 11.94
CA ALA A 111 26.60 15.35 11.99
C ALA A 111 27.60 15.06 10.86
N LYS A 112 28.89 15.36 11.06
CA LYS A 112 29.97 15.18 10.07
C LYS A 112 30.09 13.77 9.50
N ARG A 113 29.66 12.76 10.24
CA ARG A 113 29.70 11.34 9.80
C ARG A 113 28.96 11.10 8.48
N ILE A 114 27.93 11.92 8.17
CA ILE A 114 27.17 11.77 6.91
C ILE A 114 28.04 12.20 5.73
N ASP A 115 28.73 13.32 5.82
CA ASP A 115 29.66 13.79 4.79
C ASP A 115 30.83 12.80 4.60
N GLU A 116 31.36 12.25 5.70
CA GLU A 116 32.41 11.22 5.66
C GLU A 116 31.94 9.94 4.93
N MET A 117 30.69 9.51 5.15
CA MET A 117 30.13 8.32 4.50
C MET A 117 29.81 8.57 3.01
N THR A 118 29.26 9.72 2.69
CA THR A 118 28.81 10.06 1.33
C THR A 118 29.91 10.64 0.46
N LYS A 119 31.03 11.08 1.07
CA LYS A 119 32.10 11.87 0.45
C LYS A 119 31.60 13.16 -0.17
N TRP A 120 30.49 13.67 0.36
CA TRP A 120 29.86 14.93 -0.05
C TRP A 120 30.28 16.03 0.92
N GLU A 121 30.53 17.23 0.42
CA GLU A 121 30.87 18.38 1.24
C GLU A 121 29.64 19.27 1.45
N THR A 122 29.08 19.22 2.65
CA THR A 122 27.98 20.09 3.06
C THR A 122 28.52 21.40 3.58
N ARG A 123 28.10 22.51 3.01
CA ARG A 123 28.47 23.88 3.43
C ARG A 123 27.37 24.59 4.17
N SER A 124 26.17 24.54 3.61
CA SER A 124 24.96 25.12 4.20
C SER A 124 23.78 24.15 4.17
N ILE A 125 22.89 24.29 5.15
CA ILE A 125 21.66 23.49 5.22
C ILE A 125 20.49 24.38 5.60
N ILE A 126 19.38 24.22 4.87
CA ILE A 126 18.05 24.66 5.29
C ILE A 126 17.27 23.40 5.61
N CYS A 127 16.78 23.29 6.83
CA CYS A 127 16.00 22.13 7.29
C CYS A 127 14.66 22.61 7.85
N VAL A 128 13.56 22.12 7.26
CA VAL A 128 12.20 22.53 7.60
C VAL A 128 11.37 21.29 7.99
N PRO A 129 10.62 21.36 9.10
CA PRO A 129 9.78 20.23 9.53
C PRO A 129 8.51 20.12 8.70
N LEU A 130 8.12 18.89 8.38
CA LEU A 130 6.79 18.52 7.91
C LEU A 130 5.91 18.33 9.14
N ARG A 131 5.08 19.32 9.44
CA ARG A 131 4.28 19.34 10.67
C ARG A 131 2.84 18.99 10.40
N SER A 132 2.31 18.12 11.21
CA SER A 132 0.88 17.88 11.29
C SER A 132 0.40 18.05 12.72
N LYS A 133 -0.56 18.96 12.89
CA LYS A 133 -1.23 19.28 14.18
C LYS A 133 -0.23 19.37 15.36
N HIS A 134 0.15 18.22 15.94
CA HIS A 134 0.96 18.15 17.16
C HIS A 134 2.24 17.30 17.00
N ARG A 135 2.58 16.85 15.79
CA ARG A 135 3.75 15.99 15.55
C ARG A 135 4.51 16.38 14.30
N VAL A 136 5.78 16.02 14.28
CA VAL A 136 6.62 16.12 13.10
C VAL A 136 6.59 14.78 12.37
N LEU A 137 6.12 14.78 11.13
CA LEU A 137 6.04 13.59 10.27
C LEU A 137 7.39 13.27 9.62
N GLY A 138 8.17 14.31 9.37
CA GLY A 138 9.45 14.24 8.69
C GLY A 138 10.10 15.62 8.60
N VAL A 139 11.19 15.69 7.87
CA VAL A 139 11.89 16.95 7.60
C VAL A 139 12.33 17.01 6.14
N ILE A 140 12.32 18.20 5.57
CA ILE A 140 12.92 18.47 4.26
C ILE A 140 14.24 19.20 4.48
N GLN A 141 15.28 18.75 3.80
CA GLN A 141 16.59 19.38 3.79
C GLN A 141 16.92 19.87 2.38
N LEU A 142 17.33 21.13 2.28
CA LEU A 142 17.99 21.72 1.11
C LEU A 142 19.44 21.96 1.48
N VAL A 143 20.37 21.43 0.69
CA VAL A 143 21.80 21.48 0.98
C VAL A 143 22.52 22.34 -0.05
N ASN A 144 23.45 23.19 0.42
CA ASN A 144 24.23 24.10 -0.39
C ASN A 144 23.37 25.06 -1.23
N VAL A 145 22.41 25.71 -0.58
CA VAL A 145 21.59 26.77 -1.18
C VAL A 145 22.39 28.11 -1.14
N ASP A 146 22.19 28.97 -2.14
CA ASP A 146 22.69 30.33 -2.10
C ASP A 146 22.01 31.14 -0.97
N MET A 147 22.71 31.23 0.15
CA MET A 147 22.18 31.90 1.35
C MET A 147 22.05 33.41 1.23
N ALA A 148 22.77 34.07 0.29
CA ALA A 148 22.69 35.52 0.08
C ALA A 148 21.33 35.94 -0.49
N GLY A 149 20.67 35.04 -1.23
CA GLY A 149 19.32 35.21 -1.77
C GLY A 149 18.19 34.76 -0.86
N PHE A 150 18.47 34.12 0.28
CA PHE A 150 17.44 33.48 1.11
C PHE A 150 16.88 34.44 2.16
N LYS A 151 15.73 35.04 1.88
CA LYS A 151 15.04 36.03 2.73
C LYS A 151 13.84 35.38 3.45
N ASP A 152 13.19 36.13 4.32
CA ASP A 152 12.01 35.65 5.07
C ASP A 152 10.86 35.17 4.18
N GLU A 153 10.73 35.77 2.99
CA GLU A 153 9.70 35.37 2.00
C GLU A 153 9.97 33.98 1.44
N GLU A 154 11.23 33.62 1.13
CA GLU A 154 11.62 32.27 0.68
C GLU A 154 11.41 31.25 1.78
N VAL A 155 11.68 31.63 3.02
CA VAL A 155 11.42 30.77 4.18
C VAL A 155 9.92 30.49 4.33
N PHE A 156 9.09 31.51 4.16
CA PHE A 156 7.62 31.35 4.22
C PHE A 156 7.11 30.46 3.08
N PHE A 157 7.62 30.68 1.87
CA PHE A 157 7.23 29.85 0.71
C PHE A 157 7.64 28.39 0.88
N LEU A 158 8.87 28.13 1.35
CA LEU A 158 9.34 26.78 1.65
C LEU A 158 8.48 26.11 2.73
N GLN A 159 8.13 26.84 3.80
CA GLN A 159 7.27 26.32 4.85
C GLN A 159 5.88 25.94 4.30
N ALA A 160 5.29 26.78 3.45
CA ALA A 160 3.99 26.48 2.84
C ALA A 160 4.03 25.20 1.98
N LEU A 161 5.11 24.99 1.22
CA LEU A 161 5.28 23.75 0.45
C LEU A 161 5.45 22.52 1.38
N CYS A 162 6.16 22.67 2.49
CA CYS A 162 6.27 21.63 3.51
C CYS A 162 4.91 21.30 4.16
N ASP A 163 4.07 22.31 4.39
CA ASP A 163 2.72 22.11 4.93
C ASP A 163 1.84 21.34 3.94
N TYR A 164 1.94 21.61 2.63
CA TYR A 164 1.25 20.79 1.61
C TYR A 164 1.75 19.36 1.57
N ALA A 165 3.06 19.13 1.69
CA ALA A 165 3.61 17.78 1.78
C ALA A 165 3.12 17.04 3.03
N ALA A 166 3.03 17.72 4.17
CA ALA A 166 2.49 17.16 5.40
C ALA A 166 1.01 16.76 5.25
N ILE A 167 0.18 17.58 4.59
CA ILE A 167 -1.22 17.28 4.29
C ILE A 167 -1.32 16.04 3.39
N ALA A 168 -0.48 15.94 2.34
CA ALA A 168 -0.47 14.78 1.45
C ALA A 168 -0.17 13.48 2.22
N ILE A 169 0.86 13.51 3.07
CA ILE A 169 1.25 12.35 3.89
C ILE A 169 0.13 11.95 4.85
N GLU A 170 -0.53 12.91 5.51
CA GLU A 170 -1.63 12.61 6.42
C GLU A 170 -2.84 12.03 5.70
N ASN A 171 -3.21 12.59 4.55
CA ASN A 171 -4.31 12.07 3.75
C ASN A 171 -4.04 10.64 3.30
N ALA A 172 -2.84 10.34 2.81
CA ALA A 172 -2.45 9.00 2.41
C ALA A 172 -2.51 8.00 3.59
N ARG A 173 -1.96 8.37 4.76
CA ARG A 173 -2.04 7.56 5.98
C ARG A 173 -3.49 7.35 6.45
N ALA A 174 -4.34 8.37 6.34
CA ALA A 174 -5.76 8.26 6.69
C ALA A 174 -6.49 7.28 5.75
N VAL A 175 -6.25 7.36 4.45
CA VAL A 175 -6.80 6.43 3.45
C VAL A 175 -6.32 5.01 3.72
N GLU A 176 -5.03 4.81 3.95
CA GLU A 176 -4.47 3.50 4.31
C GLU A 176 -5.12 2.94 5.58
N LYS A 177 -5.31 3.79 6.60
CA LYS A 177 -5.97 3.39 7.84
C LYS A 177 -7.44 3.03 7.65
N ILE A 178 -8.17 3.76 6.83
CA ILE A 178 -9.54 3.42 6.46
C ILE A 178 -9.57 2.06 5.75
N GLN A 179 -8.66 1.83 4.78
CA GLN A 179 -8.53 0.55 4.09
C GLN A 179 -8.17 -0.60 5.04
N GLU A 180 -7.35 -0.33 6.07
CA GLU A 180 -7.07 -1.32 7.12
C GLU A 180 -8.29 -1.68 7.96
N LEU A 181 -9.21 -0.75 8.16
CA LEU A 181 -10.43 -0.99 8.92
C LEU A 181 -11.50 -1.70 8.10
N THR A 182 -11.44 -1.66 6.76
CA THR A 182 -12.36 -2.42 5.90
C THR A 182 -11.98 -3.90 5.94
N ILE A 183 -12.96 -4.75 6.20
CA ILE A 183 -12.80 -6.21 6.22
C ILE A 183 -13.39 -6.89 5.00
N THR A 184 -14.06 -6.12 4.14
CA THR A 184 -14.76 -6.59 2.95
C THR A 184 -14.07 -6.12 1.67
N ASP A 185 -14.27 -6.88 0.60
CA ASP A 185 -13.92 -6.51 -0.77
C ASP A 185 -15.08 -5.75 -1.41
N ASP A 186 -14.81 -4.58 -1.97
CA ASP A 186 -15.83 -3.64 -2.47
C ASP A 186 -16.57 -4.16 -3.72
N VAL A 187 -15.94 -5.07 -4.50
CA VAL A 187 -16.53 -5.63 -5.71
C VAL A 187 -17.47 -6.77 -5.41
N THR A 188 -17.06 -7.69 -4.53
CA THR A 188 -17.78 -8.94 -4.29
C THR A 188 -18.63 -8.93 -3.00
N GLY A 189 -18.37 -7.98 -2.09
CA GLY A 189 -19.00 -7.95 -0.76
C GLY A 189 -18.62 -9.13 0.16
N LEU A 190 -17.65 -9.95 -0.25
CA LEU A 190 -17.01 -10.95 0.57
C LEU A 190 -15.96 -10.34 1.47
N TYR A 191 -15.41 -11.09 2.43
CA TYR A 191 -14.24 -10.65 3.16
C TYR A 191 -13.02 -10.51 2.24
N ASN A 192 -12.12 -9.59 2.56
CA ASN A 192 -10.88 -9.39 1.79
C ASN A 192 -9.75 -10.33 2.28
N ALA A 193 -8.65 -10.38 1.50
CA ALA A 193 -7.49 -11.22 1.81
C ALA A 193 -6.84 -10.88 3.17
N ARG A 194 -6.85 -9.61 3.58
CA ARG A 194 -6.30 -9.19 4.89
C ARG A 194 -7.10 -9.82 6.04
N HIS A 195 -8.42 -9.80 5.94
CA HIS A 195 -9.29 -10.41 6.94
C HIS A 195 -9.16 -11.95 6.97
N LEU A 196 -8.86 -12.60 5.84
CA LEU A 196 -8.56 -14.03 5.76
C LEU A 196 -7.45 -14.43 6.73
N TYR A 197 -6.28 -13.80 6.65
CA TYR A 197 -5.14 -14.21 7.48
C TYR A 197 -5.45 -14.05 8.97
N LYS A 198 -6.07 -12.95 9.36
CA LYS A 198 -6.49 -12.73 10.76
C LYS A 198 -7.50 -13.79 11.24
N THR A 199 -8.47 -14.13 10.41
CA THR A 199 -9.50 -15.12 10.74
C THR A 199 -8.91 -16.53 10.81
N LEU A 200 -7.96 -16.82 9.91
CA LEU A 200 -7.29 -18.11 9.85
C LEU A 200 -6.40 -18.37 11.07
N GLU A 201 -5.66 -17.36 11.55
CA GLU A 201 -4.89 -17.45 12.80
C GLU A 201 -5.80 -17.78 13.99
N GLN A 202 -6.94 -17.11 14.08
CA GLN A 202 -7.93 -17.37 15.14
C GLN A 202 -8.50 -18.78 15.04
N GLU A 203 -8.78 -19.27 13.84
CA GLU A 203 -9.37 -20.59 13.62
C GLU A 203 -8.37 -21.71 13.90
N VAL A 204 -7.10 -21.55 13.52
CA VAL A 204 -6.01 -22.46 13.92
C VAL A 204 -5.94 -22.57 15.45
N TYR A 205 -5.96 -21.44 16.15
CA TYR A 205 -5.94 -21.44 17.62
C TYR A 205 -7.16 -22.14 18.23
N ARG A 206 -8.38 -21.88 17.69
CA ARG A 206 -9.61 -22.51 18.14
C ARG A 206 -9.61 -24.02 17.89
N SER A 207 -9.25 -24.43 16.67
CA SER A 207 -9.15 -25.82 16.26
C SER A 207 -8.16 -26.60 17.13
N ALA A 208 -6.96 -26.04 17.38
CA ALA A 208 -5.98 -26.65 18.26
C ALA A 208 -6.46 -26.78 19.71
N ARG A 209 -7.21 -25.79 20.22
CA ARG A 209 -7.71 -25.78 21.59
C ARG A 209 -8.87 -26.74 21.80
N PHE A 210 -9.80 -26.83 20.84
CA PHE A 210 -11.04 -27.58 20.98
C PHE A 210 -11.03 -28.93 20.25
N GLY A 211 -9.96 -29.23 19.53
CA GLY A 211 -9.76 -30.55 18.91
C GLY A 211 -10.66 -30.85 17.72
N TYR A 212 -11.04 -29.83 16.92
CA TYR A 212 -11.82 -30.01 15.70
C TYR A 212 -11.01 -29.69 14.43
N GLU A 213 -11.47 -30.18 13.31
CA GLU A 213 -10.91 -29.91 11.99
C GLU A 213 -11.61 -28.71 11.36
N PHE A 214 -10.87 -27.98 10.53
CA PHE A 214 -11.46 -27.05 9.58
C PHE A 214 -10.82 -27.22 8.19
N THR A 215 -11.54 -26.87 7.14
CA THR A 215 -11.06 -27.04 5.77
C THR A 215 -11.05 -25.69 5.04
N VAL A 216 -10.01 -25.50 4.23
CA VAL A 216 -9.87 -24.37 3.32
C VAL A 216 -10.05 -24.84 1.89
N LEU A 217 -10.87 -24.12 1.12
CA LEU A 217 -10.99 -24.22 -0.32
C LEU A 217 -10.33 -23.02 -0.96
N PHE A 218 -9.43 -23.24 -1.91
CA PHE A 218 -8.86 -22.18 -2.77
C PHE A 218 -9.45 -22.34 -4.17
N ILE A 219 -10.03 -21.27 -4.72
CA ILE A 219 -10.85 -21.30 -5.92
C ILE A 219 -10.29 -20.28 -6.90
N ASP A 220 -10.07 -20.66 -8.14
CA ASP A 220 -9.68 -19.78 -9.25
C ASP A 220 -10.69 -19.94 -10.40
N LEU A 221 -11.16 -18.82 -10.95
CA LEU A 221 -12.13 -18.84 -12.05
C LEU A 221 -11.42 -19.12 -13.38
N ASP A 222 -11.74 -20.23 -13.99
CA ASP A 222 -11.15 -20.63 -15.27
C ASP A 222 -11.50 -19.63 -16.39
N HIS A 223 -10.48 -19.12 -17.08
CA HIS A 223 -10.63 -18.22 -18.22
C HIS A 223 -11.24 -16.83 -17.93
N PHE A 224 -11.25 -16.37 -16.68
CA PHE A 224 -11.79 -15.07 -16.32
C PHE A 224 -11.15 -13.90 -17.11
N LYS A 225 -9.84 -13.99 -17.41
CA LYS A 225 -9.16 -12.99 -18.25
C LYS A 225 -9.82 -12.84 -19.62
N GLN A 226 -10.28 -13.94 -20.23
CA GLN A 226 -10.96 -13.89 -21.54
C GLN A 226 -12.28 -13.13 -21.46
N VAL A 227 -13.00 -13.17 -20.32
CA VAL A 227 -14.22 -12.38 -20.10
C VAL A 227 -13.87 -10.89 -20.11
N ASN A 228 -12.82 -10.49 -19.38
CA ASN A 228 -12.35 -9.09 -19.40
C ASN A 228 -11.90 -8.63 -20.80
N ASP A 229 -11.13 -9.48 -21.48
CA ASP A 229 -10.61 -9.16 -22.83
C ASP A 229 -11.74 -9.05 -23.88
N THR A 230 -12.85 -9.80 -23.70
CA THR A 230 -13.97 -9.84 -24.65
C THR A 230 -15.05 -8.81 -24.32
N HIS A 231 -15.39 -8.64 -23.04
CA HIS A 231 -16.56 -7.86 -22.59
C HIS A 231 -16.18 -6.61 -21.78
N GLY A 232 -14.89 -6.42 -21.48
CA GLY A 232 -14.39 -5.29 -20.71
C GLY A 232 -14.43 -5.50 -19.19
N HIS A 233 -13.66 -4.69 -18.47
CA HIS A 233 -13.49 -4.81 -17.01
C HIS A 233 -14.76 -4.53 -16.20
N LEU A 234 -15.71 -3.76 -16.72
CA LEU A 234 -16.98 -3.51 -16.02
C LEU A 234 -17.83 -4.79 -15.94
N VAL A 235 -17.90 -5.55 -17.04
CA VAL A 235 -18.58 -6.86 -17.06
C VAL A 235 -17.86 -7.86 -16.16
N GLY A 236 -16.52 -7.88 -16.18
CA GLY A 236 -15.75 -8.72 -15.27
C GLY A 236 -16.00 -8.39 -13.80
N SER A 237 -16.11 -7.12 -13.43
CA SER A 237 -16.44 -6.71 -12.06
C SER A 237 -17.87 -7.11 -11.66
N LYS A 238 -18.85 -6.96 -12.55
CA LYS A 238 -20.23 -7.43 -12.32
C LYS A 238 -20.26 -8.93 -12.12
N LEU A 239 -19.57 -9.70 -12.97
CA LEU A 239 -19.43 -11.15 -12.86
C LEU A 239 -18.86 -11.57 -11.52
N LEU A 240 -17.77 -10.92 -11.06
CA LEU A 240 -17.18 -11.21 -9.74
C LEU A 240 -18.17 -10.92 -8.60
N SER A 241 -18.95 -9.85 -8.71
CA SER A 241 -19.99 -9.50 -7.73
C SER A 241 -21.06 -10.59 -7.64
N GLU A 242 -21.58 -11.05 -8.76
CA GLU A 242 -22.60 -12.10 -8.82
C GLU A 242 -22.06 -13.45 -8.30
N ILE A 243 -20.80 -13.79 -8.64
CA ILE A 243 -20.12 -14.98 -8.09
C ILE A 243 -19.95 -14.86 -6.56
N GLY A 244 -19.55 -13.69 -6.07
CA GLY A 244 -19.47 -13.44 -4.63
C GLY A 244 -20.79 -13.66 -3.92
N TYR A 245 -21.89 -13.19 -4.49
CA TYR A 245 -23.24 -13.44 -3.99
C TYR A 245 -23.60 -14.93 -4.00
N LEU A 246 -23.34 -15.62 -5.11
CA LEU A 246 -23.57 -17.07 -5.24
C LEU A 246 -22.80 -17.85 -4.18
N ILE A 247 -21.51 -17.57 -4.00
CA ILE A 247 -20.68 -18.21 -2.97
C ILE A 247 -21.30 -18.01 -1.60
N LYS A 248 -21.59 -16.75 -1.24
CA LYS A 248 -22.17 -16.40 0.07
C LYS A 248 -23.49 -17.11 0.34
N ALA A 249 -24.36 -17.23 -0.66
CA ALA A 249 -25.66 -17.90 -0.56
C ALA A 249 -25.54 -19.42 -0.34
N GLN A 250 -24.40 -20.03 -0.66
CA GLN A 250 -24.14 -21.46 -0.49
C GLN A 250 -23.54 -21.83 0.87
N LEU A 251 -23.13 -20.85 1.66
CA LEU A 251 -22.39 -21.06 2.90
C LEU A 251 -23.28 -20.90 4.13
N ARG A 252 -22.87 -21.59 5.21
CA ARG A 252 -23.50 -21.45 6.53
C ARG A 252 -23.07 -20.14 7.19
N LEU A 253 -23.79 -19.70 8.20
CA LEU A 253 -23.47 -18.49 8.96
C LEU A 253 -22.07 -18.53 9.59
N ILE A 254 -21.55 -19.71 9.92
CA ILE A 254 -20.23 -19.89 10.53
C ILE A 254 -19.10 -20.04 9.51
N ASP A 255 -19.42 -20.19 8.23
CA ASP A 255 -18.43 -20.31 7.17
C ASP A 255 -17.99 -18.92 6.72
N TYR A 256 -16.77 -18.84 6.23
CA TYR A 256 -16.20 -17.57 5.76
C TYR A 256 -15.86 -17.68 4.29
N ALA A 257 -16.15 -16.61 3.54
CA ALA A 257 -15.77 -16.47 2.15
C ALA A 257 -14.95 -15.19 1.96
N PHE A 258 -13.86 -15.30 1.24
CA PHE A 258 -12.91 -14.23 1.01
C PHE A 258 -12.62 -14.09 -0.48
N ARG A 259 -12.45 -12.87 -0.96
CA ARG A 259 -11.75 -12.62 -2.22
C ARG A 259 -10.27 -12.51 -1.92
N TYR A 260 -9.45 -13.40 -2.47
CA TYR A 260 -8.01 -13.44 -2.25
C TYR A 260 -7.29 -12.39 -3.12
N GLY A 261 -7.70 -12.28 -4.39
CA GLY A 261 -7.22 -11.28 -5.34
C GLY A 261 -7.70 -11.62 -6.75
N GLY A 262 -7.83 -10.62 -7.62
CA GLY A 262 -8.24 -10.86 -9.01
C GLY A 262 -9.51 -11.69 -9.14
N ASP A 263 -9.37 -12.92 -9.65
CA ASP A 263 -10.39 -13.95 -9.85
C ASP A 263 -10.26 -15.13 -8.87
N GLU A 264 -9.51 -14.95 -7.77
CA GLU A 264 -9.26 -15.98 -6.76
C GLU A 264 -10.11 -15.76 -5.51
N PHE A 265 -10.69 -16.84 -5.01
CA PHE A 265 -11.51 -16.84 -3.81
C PHE A 265 -11.02 -17.91 -2.83
N VAL A 266 -11.19 -17.63 -1.54
CA VAL A 266 -10.90 -18.60 -0.47
C VAL A 266 -12.15 -18.78 0.38
N ILE A 267 -12.47 -20.04 0.71
CA ILE A 267 -13.54 -20.37 1.63
C ILE A 267 -12.94 -21.13 2.81
N MET A 268 -13.27 -20.71 4.01
CA MET A 268 -12.91 -21.42 5.23
C MET A 268 -14.17 -22.02 5.85
N LEU A 269 -14.14 -23.30 6.10
CA LEU A 269 -15.22 -24.10 6.64
C LEU A 269 -14.85 -24.59 8.06
N PRO A 270 -15.18 -23.84 9.11
CA PRO A 270 -14.94 -24.27 10.49
C PRO A 270 -15.67 -25.59 10.80
N GLN A 271 -15.09 -26.38 11.71
CA GLN A 271 -15.66 -27.64 12.19
C GLN A 271 -16.10 -28.57 11.03
N THR A 272 -15.33 -28.59 9.94
CA THR A 272 -15.66 -29.33 8.73
C THR A 272 -14.45 -30.12 8.25
N GLY A 273 -14.55 -31.41 8.28
CA GLY A 273 -13.52 -32.32 7.79
C GLY A 273 -13.55 -32.49 6.26
N LYS A 274 -12.53 -33.15 5.73
CA LYS A 274 -12.20 -33.26 4.31
C LYS A 274 -13.37 -33.73 3.43
N ASP A 275 -14.11 -34.78 3.80
CA ASP A 275 -15.17 -35.32 2.98
C ASP A 275 -16.44 -34.45 2.96
N SER A 276 -16.76 -33.82 4.09
CA SER A 276 -17.86 -32.85 4.16
C SER A 276 -17.53 -31.60 3.34
N ALA A 277 -16.29 -31.12 3.41
CA ALA A 277 -15.80 -29.98 2.62
C ALA A 277 -15.81 -30.30 1.10
N LEU A 278 -15.48 -31.51 0.72
CA LEU A 278 -15.60 -31.98 -0.68
C LEU A 278 -17.03 -31.87 -1.20
N THR A 279 -18.04 -32.16 -0.37
CA THR A 279 -19.45 -31.99 -0.74
C THR A 279 -19.80 -30.54 -1.00
N VAL A 280 -19.28 -29.60 -0.17
CA VAL A 280 -19.45 -28.17 -0.39
C VAL A 280 -18.74 -27.73 -1.68
N ALA A 281 -17.50 -28.18 -1.91
CA ALA A 281 -16.72 -27.84 -3.10
C ALA A 281 -17.42 -28.32 -4.40
N LYS A 282 -17.98 -29.55 -4.42
CA LYS A 282 -18.75 -30.05 -5.54
C LYS A 282 -19.98 -29.20 -5.82
N ARG A 283 -20.75 -28.87 -4.79
CA ARG A 283 -21.94 -28.03 -4.93
C ARG A 283 -21.60 -26.63 -5.47
N LEU A 284 -20.54 -26.02 -4.98
CA LEU A 284 -20.07 -24.72 -5.48
C LEU A 284 -19.67 -24.80 -6.96
N ARG A 285 -18.84 -25.78 -7.33
CA ARG A 285 -18.43 -25.99 -8.71
C ARG A 285 -19.66 -26.22 -9.63
N ASP A 286 -20.57 -27.06 -9.24
CA ASP A 286 -21.73 -27.40 -10.07
C ASP A 286 -22.67 -26.19 -10.22
N ASN A 287 -22.81 -25.34 -9.19
CA ASN A 287 -23.58 -24.09 -9.28
C ASN A 287 -22.89 -23.06 -10.19
N LEU A 288 -21.59 -22.93 -10.15
CA LEU A 288 -20.86 -22.05 -11.07
C LEU A 288 -21.06 -22.46 -12.54
N ARG A 289 -21.11 -23.76 -12.82
CA ARG A 289 -21.31 -24.34 -14.16
C ARG A 289 -22.74 -24.23 -14.69
N THR A 290 -23.73 -24.06 -13.84
CA THR A 290 -25.16 -24.10 -14.21
C THR A 290 -25.84 -22.74 -14.09
N THR A 291 -25.28 -21.82 -13.34
CA THR A 291 -25.86 -20.48 -13.18
C THR A 291 -25.42 -19.56 -14.32
N PRO A 292 -26.34 -18.97 -15.08
CA PRO A 292 -26.01 -17.92 -16.04
C PRO A 292 -25.75 -16.60 -15.31
N PHE A 293 -24.57 -16.02 -15.52
CA PHE A 293 -24.15 -14.75 -14.95
C PHE A 293 -24.30 -13.62 -15.95
N CYS A 294 -24.38 -12.38 -15.48
CA CYS A 294 -24.52 -11.17 -16.27
C CYS A 294 -25.76 -11.22 -17.20
N SER A 295 -26.86 -11.82 -16.73
CA SER A 295 -28.08 -11.96 -17.52
C SER A 295 -28.81 -10.62 -17.70
N GLU A 296 -28.67 -9.68 -16.77
CA GLU A 296 -29.19 -8.33 -16.86
C GLU A 296 -28.51 -7.53 -18.00
N GLU A 297 -27.24 -7.88 -18.28
CA GLU A 297 -26.45 -7.36 -19.39
C GLU A 297 -26.71 -8.12 -20.72
N GLY A 298 -27.57 -9.13 -20.69
CA GLY A 298 -27.94 -9.94 -21.87
C GLY A 298 -26.88 -10.97 -22.29
N LEU A 299 -25.88 -11.28 -21.40
CA LEU A 299 -24.72 -12.12 -21.78
C LEU A 299 -24.86 -13.60 -21.42
N ASN A 300 -25.50 -13.96 -20.31
CA ASN A 300 -25.66 -15.35 -19.84
C ASN A 300 -24.34 -16.14 -19.80
N LEU A 301 -23.32 -15.60 -19.12
CA LEU A 301 -21.99 -16.20 -19.03
C LEU A 301 -22.03 -17.43 -18.10
N ILE A 302 -21.39 -18.52 -18.52
CA ILE A 302 -21.16 -19.71 -17.70
C ILE A 302 -19.70 -19.75 -17.30
N ILE A 303 -19.44 -19.89 -16.01
CA ILE A 303 -18.09 -19.86 -15.45
C ILE A 303 -17.74 -21.22 -14.85
N LYS A 304 -16.52 -21.66 -15.11
CA LYS A 304 -15.91 -22.83 -14.52
C LYS A 304 -14.88 -22.42 -13.49
N ALA A 305 -14.54 -23.31 -12.58
CA ALA A 305 -13.54 -23.04 -11.57
C ALA A 305 -12.66 -24.23 -11.25
N SER A 306 -11.39 -23.98 -11.02
CA SER A 306 -10.43 -24.91 -10.45
C SER A 306 -10.40 -24.73 -8.93
N ILE A 307 -10.61 -25.80 -8.17
CA ILE A 307 -10.73 -25.75 -6.71
C ILE A 307 -9.67 -26.65 -6.07
N GLY A 308 -8.94 -26.13 -5.10
CA GLY A 308 -8.05 -26.88 -4.24
C GLY A 308 -8.56 -26.95 -2.80
N LEU A 309 -8.39 -28.10 -2.15
CA LEU A 309 -8.91 -28.39 -0.82
C LEU A 309 -7.80 -28.89 0.10
N ALA A 310 -7.68 -28.27 1.29
CA ALA A 310 -6.78 -28.70 2.35
C ALA A 310 -7.43 -28.58 3.72
N THR A 311 -7.18 -29.56 4.62
CA THR A 311 -7.82 -29.69 5.94
C THR A 311 -6.78 -29.60 7.06
N TYR A 312 -6.99 -28.69 8.00
CA TYR A 312 -6.20 -28.59 9.24
C TYR A 312 -6.78 -29.55 10.29
N PRO A 313 -5.94 -30.26 11.07
CA PRO A 313 -4.47 -30.20 11.11
C PRO A 313 -3.79 -31.28 10.24
N HIS A 314 -4.50 -31.99 9.37
CA HIS A 314 -3.98 -33.14 8.64
C HIS A 314 -3.01 -32.73 7.53
N ASP A 315 -3.38 -31.73 6.73
CA ASP A 315 -2.61 -31.33 5.55
C ASP A 315 -1.61 -30.22 5.85
N ALA A 316 -1.79 -29.47 6.97
CA ALA A 316 -0.90 -28.41 7.39
C ALA A 316 -0.97 -28.15 8.90
N LYS A 317 0.04 -27.45 9.44
CA LYS A 317 0.14 -27.11 10.88
C LYS A 317 0.11 -25.60 11.15
N THR A 318 0.28 -24.78 10.14
CA THR A 318 0.31 -23.31 10.27
C THR A 318 -0.74 -22.67 9.37
N PRO A 319 -1.17 -21.42 9.69
CA PRO A 319 -2.10 -20.66 8.84
C PRO A 319 -1.60 -20.49 7.40
N HIS A 320 -0.31 -20.27 7.25
CA HIS A 320 0.29 -20.06 5.93
C HIS A 320 0.34 -21.34 5.11
N ASP A 321 0.69 -22.47 5.76
CA ASP A 321 0.81 -23.75 5.07
C ASP A 321 -0.54 -24.28 4.60
N ILE A 322 -1.64 -24.05 5.33
CA ILE A 322 -2.96 -24.53 4.91
C ILE A 322 -3.45 -23.83 3.64
N ILE A 323 -3.21 -22.52 3.52
CA ILE A 323 -3.49 -21.78 2.29
C ILE A 323 -2.62 -22.30 1.15
N ARG A 324 -1.31 -22.44 1.37
CA ARG A 324 -0.37 -22.94 0.38
C ARG A 324 -0.78 -24.34 -0.14
N GLN A 325 -1.17 -25.25 0.75
CA GLN A 325 -1.59 -26.60 0.36
C GLN A 325 -2.89 -26.59 -0.47
N ALA A 326 -3.85 -25.73 -0.13
CA ALA A 326 -5.07 -25.57 -0.92
C ALA A 326 -4.76 -24.94 -2.30
N ASP A 327 -3.90 -23.93 -2.36
CA ASP A 327 -3.45 -23.28 -3.58
C ASP A 327 -2.70 -24.25 -4.51
N GLU A 328 -1.74 -25.04 -3.98
CA GLU A 328 -1.04 -26.08 -4.75
C GLU A 328 -2.00 -27.07 -5.40
N MET A 329 -3.06 -27.46 -4.72
CA MET A 329 -4.07 -28.36 -5.27
C MET A 329 -4.93 -27.68 -6.34
N MET A 330 -5.31 -26.44 -6.15
CA MET A 330 -6.00 -25.63 -7.16
C MET A 330 -5.13 -25.49 -8.42
N TYR A 331 -3.85 -25.14 -8.24
CA TYR A 331 -2.89 -25.01 -9.34
C TYR A 331 -2.69 -26.32 -10.11
N LEU A 332 -2.64 -27.46 -9.41
CA LEU A 332 -2.60 -28.79 -10.04
C LEU A 332 -3.83 -29.01 -10.93
N VAL A 333 -5.03 -28.68 -10.46
CA VAL A 333 -6.27 -28.78 -11.24
C VAL A 333 -6.22 -27.85 -12.46
N LYS A 334 -5.80 -26.60 -12.27
CA LYS A 334 -5.71 -25.58 -13.33
C LYS A 334 -4.80 -25.99 -14.48
N ASN A 335 -3.70 -26.70 -14.16
CA ASN A 335 -2.72 -27.17 -15.16
C ASN A 335 -3.02 -28.56 -15.75
N THR A 336 -3.96 -29.31 -15.20
CA THR A 336 -4.29 -30.66 -15.70
C THR A 336 -5.65 -30.72 -16.39
N THR A 337 -6.71 -30.61 -15.61
CA THR A 337 -8.09 -30.83 -16.06
C THR A 337 -8.91 -29.58 -16.20
N ARG A 338 -8.61 -28.54 -15.41
CA ARG A 338 -9.53 -27.44 -15.08
C ARG A 338 -10.90 -27.92 -14.64
N ASP A 339 -11.77 -27.01 -14.23
CA ASP A 339 -13.17 -27.30 -13.87
C ASP A 339 -13.32 -28.57 -12.98
N ASN A 340 -12.44 -28.68 -11.97
CA ASN A 340 -12.34 -29.84 -11.12
C ASN A 340 -11.89 -29.47 -9.69
N ILE A 341 -11.72 -30.50 -8.84
CA ILE A 341 -11.33 -30.36 -7.44
C ILE A 341 -10.06 -31.16 -7.18
N GLY A 342 -9.04 -30.52 -6.66
CA GLY A 342 -7.82 -31.12 -6.13
C GLY A 342 -7.91 -31.25 -4.61
N ILE A 343 -7.48 -32.37 -4.06
CA ILE A 343 -7.57 -32.67 -2.63
C ILE A 343 -6.18 -32.98 -2.12
N ALA A 344 -5.72 -32.24 -1.10
CA ALA A 344 -4.42 -32.48 -0.49
C ALA A 344 -4.28 -33.92 -0.04
N GLN A 345 -3.14 -34.54 -0.36
CA GLN A 345 -2.80 -35.94 -0.15
C GLN A 345 -3.67 -36.99 -0.95
N ARG A 346 -4.71 -36.57 -1.68
CA ARG A 346 -5.57 -37.49 -2.49
C ARG A 346 -5.47 -37.21 -4.00
N GLY A 347 -4.89 -36.05 -4.41
CA GLY A 347 -4.77 -35.65 -5.83
C GLY A 347 -6.06 -35.10 -6.42
N VAL A 348 -6.13 -35.03 -7.74
CA VAL A 348 -7.28 -34.51 -8.49
C VAL A 348 -8.42 -35.53 -8.50
N LEU A 349 -9.64 -35.06 -8.31
CA LEU A 349 -10.83 -35.91 -8.29
C LEU A 349 -10.98 -36.58 -9.65
N LYS A 350 -11.15 -37.90 -9.65
CA LYS A 350 -11.53 -38.65 -10.86
C LYS A 350 -13.02 -38.43 -11.09
N ILE A 351 -13.34 -37.76 -12.20
CA ILE A 351 -14.73 -37.54 -12.66
C ILE A 351 -15.19 -38.76 -13.46
#